data_32d57bbb469ded566e454bc3cf638260
#
_entry.id   32d57bbb469ded566e454bc3cf638260
#
_cell.length_a   1.000
_cell.length_b   1.000
_cell.length_c   1.000
_cell.angle_alpha   90.00
_cell.angle_beta   90.00
_cell.angle_gamma   90.00
#
_symmetry.space_group_name_H-M   'P 1'
#
loop_
_entity.id
_entity.type
_entity.pdbx_description
1 polymer ?
#
loop_
_entity_poly.entity_id
_entity_poly.type
_entity_poly.pdbx_seq_one_letter_code
_entity_poly.pdbx_strand_id
1 'polypeptide(L)'
;MADQTMLCPDPDTLSIAPLLNIRAPDSCVTVIARRGYGKSFLFSSWISAQMKDSNRKFNQGNVLIFSSTGRLSNQFSFLSKENCRPFSEKTLVSVLKLQQRKITMIKARADRRFKATNKRESVQFTPLVICLDDVQSMTGRATDGTKGAFHSDAINFAMTCGRHLGVVLFQCIQSPKSLSSVVARSQTTHLCMAGLSAEQLKVCYTLTDGTVDFKTFSRMVASCGRHCFLLFDTTKPHGERFNYIKAPPFSQFQLRIKPHATSKQSTKKKNSAKEEK
;
A
#
# COMPACT_ATOMS: atom_id res chain seq x y z
N MET A 1 -13.36 17.38 32.49
CA MET A 1 -11.95 17.58 32.09
C MET A 1 -11.81 17.03 30.67
N ALA A 2 -11.38 17.84 29.70
CA ALA A 2 -11.12 17.34 28.35
C ALA A 2 -9.91 16.41 28.43
N ASP A 3 -10.10 15.19 28.02
CA ASP A 3 -9.08 14.15 28.06
C ASP A 3 -7.91 14.56 27.13
N GLN A 4 -6.82 15.10 27.70
CA GLN A 4 -5.65 15.54 26.95
C GLN A 4 -4.96 14.40 26.19
N THR A 5 -5.26 13.16 26.55
CA THR A 5 -4.70 11.96 25.92
C THR A 5 -5.19 11.74 24.49
N MET A 6 -6.29 12.41 24.09
CA MET A 6 -6.86 12.28 22.74
C MET A 6 -6.30 13.27 21.70
N LEU A 7 -5.45 14.21 22.10
CA LEU A 7 -4.78 15.12 21.18
C LEU A 7 -3.50 14.48 20.62
N CYS A 8 -3.09 14.91 19.44
CA CYS A 8 -1.84 14.45 18.84
C CYS A 8 -0.68 14.77 19.80
N PRO A 9 0.10 13.77 20.23
CA PRO A 9 1.32 13.99 21.01
C PRO A 9 2.32 14.83 20.22
N ASP A 10 3.41 15.22 20.87
CA ASP A 10 4.51 15.92 20.20
C ASP A 10 4.87 15.17 18.91
N PRO A 11 4.81 15.84 17.74
CA PRO A 11 5.13 15.22 16.46
C PRO A 11 6.48 14.51 16.44
N ASP A 12 7.46 14.95 17.22
CA ASP A 12 8.80 14.38 17.22
C ASP A 12 8.89 13.05 17.98
N THR A 13 7.90 12.73 18.80
CA THR A 13 7.79 11.43 19.49
C THR A 13 7.04 10.37 18.66
N LEU A 14 6.39 10.79 17.57
CA LEU A 14 5.58 9.90 16.75
C LEU A 14 6.44 9.12 15.74
N SER A 15 6.00 7.89 15.45
CA SER A 15 6.63 7.02 14.46
C SER A 15 5.58 6.35 13.57
N ILE A 16 6.02 5.62 12.57
CA ILE A 16 5.15 4.75 11.76
C ILE A 16 4.96 3.35 12.39
N ALA A 17 5.52 3.12 13.59
CA ALA A 17 5.49 1.80 14.23
C ALA A 17 4.11 1.13 14.25
N PRO A 18 3.00 1.84 14.54
CA PRO A 18 1.67 1.23 14.48
C PRO A 18 1.31 0.65 13.12
N LEU A 19 1.75 1.29 12.00
CA LEU A 19 1.55 0.78 10.64
C LEU A 19 2.46 -0.40 10.30
N LEU A 20 3.59 -0.55 10.98
CA LEU A 20 4.52 -1.66 10.71
C LEU A 20 3.96 -3.01 11.13
N ASN A 21 2.95 -3.01 11.99
CA ASN A 21 2.24 -4.23 12.40
C ASN A 21 1.24 -4.72 11.36
N ILE A 22 1.04 -3.99 10.27
CA ILE A 22 0.22 -4.44 9.15
C ILE A 22 0.83 -5.72 8.59
N ARG A 23 0.14 -6.81 8.81
CA ARG A 23 0.55 -8.12 8.30
C ARG A 23 -0.22 -8.42 7.02
N ALA A 24 0.51 -8.67 5.94
CA ALA A 24 -0.12 -9.36 4.82
C ALA A 24 -0.62 -10.75 5.32
N PRO A 25 -1.80 -11.23 4.88
CA PRO A 25 -2.48 -10.82 3.65
C PRO A 25 -3.71 -9.91 3.84
N ASP A 26 -4.02 -9.44 5.04
CA ASP A 26 -5.37 -8.96 5.36
C ASP A 26 -5.50 -7.42 5.38
N SER A 27 -4.62 -6.68 4.71
CA SER A 27 -4.57 -5.24 4.92
C SER A 27 -4.98 -4.43 3.69
N CYS A 28 -6.03 -3.66 3.86
CA CYS A 28 -6.40 -2.55 2.99
C CYS A 28 -6.18 -1.24 3.76
N VAL A 29 -5.15 -0.50 3.39
CA VAL A 29 -4.77 0.78 4.01
C VAL A 29 -5.28 1.92 3.14
N THR A 30 -6.07 2.80 3.71
CA THR A 30 -6.54 4.00 3.03
C THR A 30 -5.99 5.24 3.73
N VAL A 31 -5.32 6.10 2.98
CA VAL A 31 -4.78 7.37 3.47
C VAL A 31 -5.56 8.52 2.84
N ILE A 32 -6.28 9.27 3.65
CA ILE A 32 -7.08 10.41 3.22
C ILE A 32 -6.47 11.70 3.76
N ALA A 33 -5.91 12.51 2.88
CA ALA A 33 -5.39 13.81 3.28
C ALA A 33 -5.28 14.76 2.10
N ARG A 34 -5.27 16.06 2.36
CA ARG A 34 -5.00 17.09 1.35
C ARG A 34 -3.62 16.90 0.72
N ARG A 35 -3.43 17.53 -0.44
CA ARG A 35 -2.10 17.63 -1.07
C ARG A 35 -1.10 18.26 -0.09
N GLY A 36 0.13 17.72 -0.08
CA GLY A 36 1.21 18.24 0.78
C GLY A 36 1.23 17.71 2.22
N TYR A 37 0.28 16.87 2.63
CA TYR A 37 0.26 16.26 3.97
C TYR A 37 1.14 15.00 4.10
N GLY A 38 1.77 14.54 3.01
CA GLY A 38 2.74 13.45 3.10
C GLY A 38 2.18 12.05 2.86
N LYS A 39 1.02 11.89 2.17
CA LYS A 39 0.44 10.57 1.84
C LYS A 39 1.44 9.61 1.20
N SER A 40 2.06 10.05 0.10
CA SER A 40 3.03 9.23 -0.63
C SER A 40 4.30 8.98 0.20
N PHE A 41 4.67 9.90 1.09
CA PHE A 41 5.75 9.70 2.06
C PHE A 41 5.40 8.61 3.06
N LEU A 42 4.16 8.57 3.56
CA LEU A 42 3.71 7.55 4.50
C LEU A 42 3.83 6.16 3.86
N PHE A 43 3.37 6.01 2.61
CA PHE A 43 3.54 4.76 1.88
C PHE A 43 5.01 4.40 1.65
N SER A 44 5.82 5.36 1.17
CA SER A 44 7.25 5.14 0.94
C SER A 44 7.98 4.71 2.20
N SER A 45 7.64 5.31 3.32
CA SER A 45 8.17 4.98 4.64
C SER A 45 7.79 3.56 5.05
N TRP A 46 6.53 3.24 4.93
CA TRP A 46 6.00 1.94 5.29
C TRP A 46 6.65 0.83 4.46
N ILE A 47 6.64 0.94 3.12
CA ILE A 47 7.20 -0.11 2.26
C ILE A 47 8.70 -0.25 2.43
N SER A 48 9.42 0.87 2.61
CA SER A 48 10.85 0.86 2.88
C SER A 48 11.19 0.11 4.18
N ALA A 49 10.44 0.36 5.25
CA ALA A 49 10.62 -0.35 6.50
C ALA A 49 10.28 -1.85 6.37
N GLN A 50 9.22 -2.18 5.63
CA GLN A 50 8.85 -3.57 5.36
C GLN A 50 9.92 -4.32 4.55
N MET A 51 10.60 -3.64 3.62
CA MET A 51 11.67 -4.24 2.82
C MET A 51 12.97 -4.42 3.61
N LYS A 52 13.20 -3.64 4.67
CA LYS A 52 14.35 -3.77 5.56
C LYS A 52 14.20 -4.93 6.55
N ASP A 53 12.99 -5.30 6.88
CA ASP A 53 12.72 -6.39 7.80
C ASP A 53 12.96 -7.74 7.11
N SER A 54 14.08 -8.40 7.45
CA SER A 54 14.47 -9.69 6.88
C SER A 54 13.44 -10.80 7.14
N ASN A 55 12.60 -10.66 8.18
CA ASN A 55 11.54 -11.61 8.50
C ASN A 55 10.31 -11.45 7.60
N ARG A 56 10.20 -10.32 6.91
CA ARG A 56 9.05 -9.98 6.07
C ARG A 56 9.43 -10.10 4.62
N LYS A 57 9.23 -11.15 3.96
CA LYS A 57 9.61 -11.49 2.58
C LYS A 57 9.14 -10.49 1.49
N PHE A 58 9.17 -9.18 1.80
CA PHE A 58 8.90 -8.15 0.82
C PHE A 58 10.14 -7.88 -0.02
N ASN A 59 9.98 -7.88 -1.34
CA ASN A 59 11.04 -7.49 -2.27
C ASN A 59 10.48 -6.56 -3.34
N GLN A 60 11.36 -5.90 -4.07
CA GLN A 60 10.96 -4.95 -5.12
C GLN A 60 10.04 -5.58 -6.16
N GLY A 61 10.25 -6.83 -6.55
CA GLY A 61 9.45 -7.52 -7.56
C GLY A 61 7.99 -7.76 -7.17
N ASN A 62 7.63 -7.54 -5.90
CA ASN A 62 6.27 -7.72 -5.39
C ASN A 62 5.59 -6.39 -5.01
N VAL A 63 6.14 -5.26 -5.44
CA VAL A 63 5.56 -3.93 -5.23
C VAL A 63 5.14 -3.34 -6.55
N LEU A 64 3.90 -2.90 -6.66
CA LEU A 64 3.37 -2.21 -7.82
C LEU A 64 2.71 -0.90 -7.37
N ILE A 65 3.18 0.21 -7.94
CA ILE A 65 2.65 1.54 -7.66
C ILE A 65 1.97 2.06 -8.92
N PHE A 66 0.71 2.40 -8.79
CA PHE A 66 0.00 3.19 -9.79
C PHE A 66 -0.01 4.65 -9.35
N SER A 67 0.68 5.50 -10.08
CA SER A 67 0.74 6.94 -9.82
C SER A 67 0.93 7.69 -11.13
N SER A 68 0.21 8.78 -11.30
CA SER A 68 0.36 9.68 -12.45
C SER A 68 1.64 10.51 -12.37
N THR A 69 2.10 10.82 -11.16
CA THR A 69 3.23 11.70 -10.88
C THR A 69 4.45 10.97 -10.30
N GLY A 70 4.29 9.71 -9.93
CA GLY A 70 5.32 8.95 -9.22
C GLY A 70 6.64 8.77 -9.96
N ARG A 71 6.61 8.79 -11.31
CA ARG A 71 7.83 8.77 -12.12
C ARG A 71 8.56 10.11 -12.15
N LEU A 72 7.84 11.20 -11.90
CA LEU A 72 8.38 12.56 -11.91
C LEU A 72 8.94 12.95 -10.53
N SER A 73 8.51 12.25 -9.49
CA SER A 73 8.96 12.48 -8.12
C SER A 73 10.01 11.46 -7.71
N ASN A 74 11.01 11.90 -6.96
CA ASN A 74 12.04 11.00 -6.41
C ASN A 74 11.53 10.16 -5.22
N GLN A 75 10.23 10.23 -4.89
CA GLN A 75 9.64 9.57 -3.72
C GLN A 75 9.77 8.05 -3.76
N PHE A 76 9.76 7.47 -4.96
CA PHE A 76 9.87 6.03 -5.18
C PHE A 76 11.21 5.62 -5.82
N SER A 77 12.24 6.48 -5.72
CA SER A 77 13.56 6.23 -6.32
C SER A 77 14.26 4.98 -5.79
N PHE A 78 13.86 4.48 -4.63
CA PHE A 78 14.35 3.24 -4.06
C PHE A 78 13.75 1.98 -4.71
N LEU A 79 12.74 2.12 -5.55
CA LEU A 79 12.14 1.06 -6.34
C LEU A 79 12.60 1.16 -7.81
N SER A 80 12.56 0.05 -8.52
CA SER A 80 12.77 0.04 -9.97
C SER A 80 11.71 0.90 -10.67
N LYS A 81 12.09 1.58 -11.76
CA LYS A 81 11.16 2.40 -12.56
C LYS A 81 9.95 1.61 -13.09
N GLU A 82 10.12 0.31 -13.24
CA GLU A 82 9.07 -0.61 -13.69
C GLU A 82 7.97 -0.83 -12.65
N ASN A 83 8.29 -0.62 -11.37
CA ASN A 83 7.33 -0.75 -10.28
C ASN A 83 6.35 0.42 -10.19
N CYS A 84 6.69 1.58 -10.78
CA CYS A 84 5.86 2.76 -10.77
C CYS A 84 5.38 3.09 -12.18
N ARG A 85 4.06 3.11 -12.38
CA ARG A 85 3.44 3.35 -13.70
C ARG A 85 2.08 4.04 -13.59
N PRO A 86 1.59 4.65 -14.66
CA PRO A 86 0.21 5.13 -14.73
C PRO A 86 -0.77 3.99 -14.46
N PHE A 87 -1.95 4.33 -13.94
CA PHE A 87 -2.99 3.33 -13.70
C PHE A 87 -3.44 2.69 -15.03
N SER A 88 -3.52 1.38 -15.02
CA SER A 88 -4.09 0.57 -16.09
C SER A 88 -4.81 -0.62 -15.47
N GLU A 89 -6.12 -0.69 -15.68
CA GLU A 89 -6.92 -1.81 -15.20
C GLU A 89 -6.45 -3.15 -15.77
N LYS A 90 -6.11 -3.17 -17.06
CA LYS A 90 -5.56 -4.35 -17.73
C LYS A 90 -4.30 -4.86 -17.04
N THR A 91 -3.41 -3.93 -16.65
CA THR A 91 -2.18 -4.29 -15.90
C THR A 91 -2.53 -4.85 -14.53
N LEU A 92 -3.45 -4.21 -13.79
CA LEU A 92 -3.87 -4.66 -12.47
C LEU A 92 -4.48 -6.06 -12.54
N VAL A 93 -5.41 -6.31 -13.47
CA VAL A 93 -6.00 -7.64 -13.71
C VAL A 93 -4.93 -8.68 -14.00
N SER A 94 -3.95 -8.36 -14.86
CA SER A 94 -2.88 -9.29 -15.21
C SER A 94 -2.02 -9.65 -14.01
N VAL A 95 -1.67 -8.68 -13.17
CA VAL A 95 -0.87 -8.89 -11.96
C VAL A 95 -1.63 -9.71 -10.92
N LEU A 96 -2.92 -9.43 -10.71
CA LEU A 96 -3.77 -10.21 -9.80
C LEU A 96 -3.91 -11.67 -10.27
N LYS A 97 -4.11 -11.90 -11.57
CA LYS A 97 -4.15 -13.26 -12.15
C LYS A 97 -2.83 -14.01 -11.96
N LEU A 98 -1.69 -13.34 -12.14
CA LEU A 98 -0.37 -13.93 -11.89
C LEU A 98 -0.19 -14.31 -10.42
N GLN A 99 -0.59 -13.43 -9.51
CA GLN A 99 -0.53 -13.70 -8.08
C GLN A 99 -1.43 -14.88 -7.71
N GLN A 100 -2.64 -14.94 -8.22
CA GLN A 100 -3.55 -16.06 -8.03
C GLN A 100 -2.95 -17.40 -8.49
N ARG A 101 -2.37 -17.42 -9.70
CA ARG A 101 -1.68 -18.62 -10.21
C ARG A 101 -0.54 -19.06 -9.30
N LYS A 102 0.29 -18.12 -8.83
CA LYS A 102 1.39 -18.42 -7.89
C LYS A 102 0.87 -19.09 -6.62
N ILE A 103 -0.19 -18.55 -6.02
CA ILE A 103 -0.78 -19.09 -4.79
C ILE A 103 -1.39 -20.47 -5.03
N THR A 104 -2.12 -20.65 -6.12
CA THR A 104 -2.68 -21.97 -6.50
C THR A 104 -1.58 -23.02 -6.64
N MET A 105 -0.47 -22.67 -7.29
CA MET A 105 0.68 -23.59 -7.43
C MET A 105 1.32 -23.92 -6.09
N ILE A 106 1.47 -22.94 -5.19
CA ILE A 106 2.07 -23.15 -3.86
C ILE A 106 1.16 -24.07 -3.03
N LYS A 107 -0.15 -23.81 -3.02
CA LYS A 107 -1.14 -24.66 -2.33
C LYS A 107 -1.13 -26.10 -2.87
N ALA A 108 -1.14 -26.26 -4.19
CA ALA A 108 -1.10 -27.58 -4.80
C ALA A 108 0.20 -28.37 -4.51
N ARG A 109 1.33 -27.67 -4.33
CA ARG A 109 2.60 -28.28 -3.87
C ARG A 109 2.49 -28.73 -2.41
N ALA A 110 1.95 -27.88 -1.54
CA ALA A 110 1.74 -28.20 -0.14
C ALA A 110 0.80 -29.41 0.04
N ASP A 111 -0.30 -29.46 -0.72
CA ASP A 111 -1.24 -30.58 -0.69
C ASP A 111 -0.59 -31.91 -1.15
N ARG A 112 0.26 -31.86 -2.19
CA ARG A 112 1.02 -33.04 -2.63
C ARG A 112 2.00 -33.52 -1.55
N ARG A 113 2.70 -32.59 -0.89
CA ARG A 113 3.60 -32.94 0.23
C ARG A 113 2.83 -33.53 1.40
N PHE A 114 1.70 -32.92 1.76
CA PHE A 114 0.83 -33.45 2.82
C PHE A 114 0.41 -34.88 2.53
N LYS A 115 -0.04 -35.18 1.31
CA LYS A 115 -0.42 -36.55 0.90
C LYS A 115 0.73 -37.53 1.00
N ALA A 116 1.98 -37.09 0.72
CA ALA A 116 3.15 -37.94 0.77
C ALA A 116 3.71 -38.15 2.19
N THR A 117 3.60 -37.15 3.07
CA THR A 117 4.27 -37.16 4.37
C THR A 117 3.33 -37.16 5.57
N ASN A 118 2.02 -36.95 5.36
CA ASN A 118 0.98 -36.73 6.36
C ASN A 118 1.30 -35.59 7.35
N LYS A 119 2.23 -34.67 6.97
CA LYS A 119 2.61 -33.51 7.76
C LYS A 119 2.07 -32.23 7.11
N ARG A 120 1.27 -31.46 7.83
CA ARG A 120 0.80 -30.14 7.38
C ARG A 120 1.95 -29.13 7.54
N GLU A 121 2.41 -28.58 6.43
CA GLU A 121 3.31 -27.45 6.42
C GLU A 121 2.52 -26.15 6.30
N SER A 122 2.94 -25.09 7.01
CA SER A 122 2.34 -23.77 6.80
C SER A 122 2.68 -23.24 5.42
N VAL A 123 1.66 -22.93 4.63
CA VAL A 123 1.84 -22.37 3.29
C VAL A 123 2.26 -20.92 3.41
N GLN A 124 3.53 -20.65 3.13
CA GLN A 124 4.04 -19.29 3.07
C GLN A 124 4.12 -18.82 1.62
N PHE A 125 3.60 -17.63 1.35
CA PHE A 125 3.72 -16.98 0.04
C PHE A 125 4.19 -15.53 0.21
N THR A 126 4.82 -15.01 -0.84
CA THR A 126 5.29 -13.63 -0.83
C THR A 126 4.11 -12.70 -1.13
N PRO A 127 3.82 -11.75 -0.25
CA PRO A 127 2.71 -10.82 -0.47
C PRO A 127 2.98 -9.91 -1.68
N LEU A 128 1.90 -9.52 -2.35
CA LEU A 128 1.90 -8.50 -3.39
C LEU A 128 1.42 -7.19 -2.79
N VAL A 129 2.21 -6.13 -2.91
CA VAL A 129 1.82 -4.78 -2.49
C VAL A 129 1.37 -3.99 -3.71
N ILE A 130 0.17 -3.46 -3.65
CA ILE A 130 -0.37 -2.56 -4.67
C ILE A 130 -0.61 -1.20 -4.01
N CYS A 131 0.01 -0.15 -4.53
CA CYS A 131 -0.24 1.22 -4.12
C CYS A 131 -0.97 1.98 -5.22
N LEU A 132 -2.07 2.62 -4.84
CA LEU A 132 -2.82 3.56 -5.68
C LEU A 132 -2.54 4.97 -5.17
N ASP A 133 -1.56 5.65 -5.76
CA ASP A 133 -1.14 6.99 -5.34
C ASP A 133 -1.69 8.05 -6.29
N ASP A 134 -2.64 8.83 -5.79
CA ASP A 134 -3.31 9.95 -6.48
C ASP A 134 -3.90 9.58 -7.85
N VAL A 135 -4.35 8.33 -8.00
CA VAL A 135 -4.96 7.83 -9.25
C VAL A 135 -6.38 8.36 -9.48
N GLN A 136 -6.92 9.13 -8.57
CA GLN A 136 -8.26 9.71 -8.63
C GLN A 136 -8.40 10.83 -9.64
N SER A 137 -7.33 11.52 -9.98
CA SER A 137 -7.31 12.48 -11.09
C SER A 137 -7.62 11.82 -12.43
N MET A 138 -7.62 10.48 -12.47
CA MET A 138 -8.00 9.67 -13.62
C MET A 138 -9.49 9.27 -13.61
N THR A 139 -10.38 10.15 -13.11
CA THR A 139 -11.85 9.95 -13.15
C THR A 139 -12.43 10.03 -14.56
N GLY A 140 -11.66 10.55 -15.52
CA GLY A 140 -11.99 10.46 -16.94
C GLY A 140 -11.76 9.05 -17.48
N ARG A 141 -12.39 8.72 -18.61
CA ARG A 141 -12.01 7.54 -19.39
C ARG A 141 -10.50 7.61 -19.61
N ALA A 142 -9.79 6.54 -19.26
CA ALA A 142 -8.40 6.41 -19.66
C ALA A 142 -8.33 6.62 -21.18
N THR A 143 -7.22 7.13 -21.67
CA THR A 143 -6.98 7.40 -23.11
C THR A 143 -7.19 6.16 -23.98
N ASP A 144 -7.21 4.99 -23.39
CA ASP A 144 -7.49 3.68 -24.01
C ASP A 144 -8.99 3.26 -23.94
N GLY A 145 -9.90 4.15 -23.48
CA GLY A 145 -11.32 3.87 -23.35
C GLY A 145 -11.71 3.00 -22.13
N THR A 146 -10.75 2.62 -21.28
CA THR A 146 -11.03 1.84 -20.06
C THR A 146 -11.67 2.69 -18.98
N LYS A 147 -12.39 2.02 -18.05
CA LYS A 147 -12.96 2.67 -16.85
C LYS A 147 -11.84 3.29 -16.03
N GLY A 148 -12.03 4.51 -15.54
CA GLY A 148 -11.10 5.15 -14.60
C GLY A 148 -10.90 4.33 -13.33
N ALA A 149 -9.81 4.56 -12.61
CA ALA A 149 -9.47 3.82 -11.39
C ALA A 149 -10.60 3.75 -10.37
N PHE A 150 -11.42 4.78 -10.33
CA PHE A 150 -12.57 4.91 -9.42
C PHE A 150 -13.67 3.86 -9.63
N HIS A 151 -13.86 3.40 -10.86
CA HIS A 151 -14.87 2.39 -11.23
C HIS A 151 -14.26 1.04 -11.62
N SER A 152 -13.01 0.83 -11.24
CA SER A 152 -12.29 -0.38 -11.61
C SER A 152 -12.82 -1.60 -10.84
N ASP A 153 -13.32 -2.57 -11.58
CA ASP A 153 -13.73 -3.86 -11.03
C ASP A 153 -12.53 -4.62 -10.45
N ALA A 154 -11.33 -4.39 -11.01
CA ALA A 154 -10.10 -5.01 -10.53
C ALA A 154 -9.66 -4.45 -9.16
N ILE A 155 -9.88 -3.15 -8.89
CA ILE A 155 -9.64 -2.57 -7.57
C ILE A 155 -10.64 -3.15 -6.56
N ASN A 156 -11.93 -3.20 -6.89
CA ASN A 156 -12.94 -3.81 -6.05
C ASN A 156 -12.62 -5.28 -5.75
N PHE A 157 -12.19 -6.03 -6.76
CA PHE A 157 -11.75 -7.41 -6.57
C PHE A 157 -10.51 -7.50 -5.66
N ALA A 158 -9.51 -6.63 -5.84
CA ALA A 158 -8.34 -6.59 -4.98
C ALA A 158 -8.70 -6.27 -3.51
N MET A 159 -9.71 -5.44 -3.28
CA MET A 159 -10.19 -5.11 -1.94
C MET A 159 -10.92 -6.28 -1.28
N THR A 160 -11.80 -6.95 -2.00
CA THR A 160 -12.65 -8.03 -1.46
C THR A 160 -11.92 -9.37 -1.36
N CYS A 161 -11.14 -9.70 -2.38
CA CYS A 161 -10.47 -10.99 -2.51
C CYS A 161 -8.97 -10.94 -2.23
N GLY A 162 -8.42 -9.74 -2.01
CA GLY A 162 -6.97 -9.53 -1.86
C GLY A 162 -6.36 -10.36 -0.75
N ARG A 163 -7.06 -10.54 0.39
CA ARG A 163 -6.60 -11.40 1.49
C ARG A 163 -6.31 -12.84 1.04
N HIS A 164 -7.14 -13.41 0.18
CA HIS A 164 -6.96 -14.76 -0.34
C HIS A 164 -5.80 -14.87 -1.34
N LEU A 165 -5.42 -13.72 -1.91
CA LEU A 165 -4.32 -13.57 -2.86
C LEU A 165 -3.04 -13.03 -2.22
N GLY A 166 -3.03 -12.81 -0.90
CA GLY A 166 -1.88 -12.18 -0.22
C GLY A 166 -1.58 -10.79 -0.74
N VAL A 167 -2.61 -10.01 -1.09
CA VAL A 167 -2.47 -8.63 -1.57
C VAL A 167 -2.61 -7.69 -0.39
N VAL A 168 -1.66 -6.76 -0.25
CA VAL A 168 -1.79 -5.56 0.57
C VAL A 168 -2.13 -4.41 -0.37
N LEU A 169 -3.30 -3.82 -0.21
CA LEU A 169 -3.71 -2.65 -0.98
C LEU A 169 -3.49 -1.39 -0.15
N PHE A 170 -2.76 -0.44 -0.72
CA PHE A 170 -2.49 0.86 -0.13
C PHE A 170 -3.06 1.96 -1.04
N GLN A 171 -4.00 2.75 -0.54
CA GLN A 171 -4.66 3.79 -1.32
C GLN A 171 -4.35 5.17 -0.73
N CYS A 172 -3.75 6.06 -1.51
CA CYS A 172 -3.52 7.47 -1.16
C CYS A 172 -4.54 8.33 -1.91
N ILE A 173 -5.50 8.88 -1.20
CA ILE A 173 -6.60 9.65 -1.77
C ILE A 173 -6.71 11.04 -1.16
N GLN A 174 -7.25 12.00 -1.93
CA GLN A 174 -7.43 13.37 -1.45
C GLN A 174 -8.83 13.62 -0.90
N SER A 175 -9.81 12.82 -1.34
CA SER A 175 -11.19 12.96 -0.91
C SER A 175 -11.80 11.61 -0.52
N PRO A 176 -12.50 11.52 0.62
CA PRO A 176 -13.19 10.29 1.02
C PRO A 176 -14.36 9.95 0.07
N LYS A 177 -14.85 10.90 -0.72
CA LYS A 177 -15.85 10.64 -1.79
C LYS A 177 -15.33 9.68 -2.85
N SER A 178 -14.05 9.56 -2.95
CA SER A 178 -13.38 8.61 -3.86
C SER A 178 -13.39 7.17 -3.35
N LEU A 179 -13.72 6.95 -2.07
CA LEU A 179 -14.14 5.64 -1.56
C LEU A 179 -15.62 5.41 -1.90
N SER A 180 -15.97 5.52 -3.18
CA SER A 180 -17.36 5.58 -3.62
C SER A 180 -18.10 4.27 -3.47
N SER A 181 -17.41 3.14 -3.51
CA SER A 181 -18.07 1.87 -3.35
C SER A 181 -18.26 1.54 -1.85
N VAL A 182 -19.41 1.00 -1.51
CA VAL A 182 -19.69 0.42 -0.18
C VAL A 182 -18.61 -0.61 0.17
N VAL A 183 -18.15 -1.35 -0.85
CA VAL A 183 -17.06 -2.32 -0.74
C VAL A 183 -15.77 -1.66 -0.28
N ALA A 184 -15.36 -0.54 -0.88
CA ALA A 184 -14.14 0.16 -0.50
C ALA A 184 -14.16 0.57 0.97
N ARG A 185 -15.30 1.04 1.45
CA ARG A 185 -15.47 1.45 2.84
C ARG A 185 -15.42 0.27 3.80
N SER A 186 -16.15 -0.80 3.51
CA SER A 186 -16.24 -1.98 4.39
C SER A 186 -14.95 -2.81 4.44
N GLN A 187 -14.10 -2.72 3.42
CA GLN A 187 -12.85 -3.49 3.35
C GLN A 187 -11.61 -2.73 3.84
N THR A 188 -11.73 -1.45 4.15
CA THR A 188 -10.62 -0.67 4.72
C THR A 188 -10.35 -1.13 6.15
N THR A 189 -9.17 -1.70 6.36
CA THR A 189 -8.73 -2.17 7.70
C THR A 189 -7.97 -1.10 8.48
N HIS A 190 -7.27 -0.21 7.77
CA HIS A 190 -6.49 0.87 8.37
C HIS A 190 -6.81 2.18 7.64
N LEU A 191 -7.33 3.15 8.36
CA LEU A 191 -7.69 4.45 7.82
C LEU A 191 -6.79 5.52 8.42
N CYS A 192 -5.95 6.16 7.60
CA CYS A 192 -5.06 7.25 8.02
C CYS A 192 -5.63 8.58 7.54
N MET A 193 -5.78 9.55 8.42
CA MET A 193 -6.48 10.81 8.15
C MET A 193 -5.67 12.01 8.60
N ALA A 194 -5.61 13.07 7.76
CA ALA A 194 -5.02 14.35 8.13
C ALA A 194 -5.52 15.50 7.23
N GLY A 195 -5.60 16.70 7.77
CA GLY A 195 -5.88 17.93 7.01
C GLY A 195 -7.20 17.89 6.23
N LEU A 196 -8.27 17.37 6.82
CA LEU A 196 -9.58 17.21 6.19
C LEU A 196 -10.41 18.48 6.27
N SER A 197 -11.29 18.72 5.28
CA SER A 197 -12.33 19.73 5.36
C SER A 197 -13.49 19.26 6.25
N ALA A 198 -14.39 20.19 6.66
CA ALA A 198 -15.55 19.84 7.48
C ALA A 198 -16.44 18.76 6.85
N GLU A 199 -16.65 18.82 5.53
CA GLU A 199 -17.40 17.79 4.80
C GLU A 199 -16.68 16.44 4.78
N GLN A 200 -15.36 16.46 4.55
CA GLN A 200 -14.54 15.26 4.55
C GLN A 200 -14.50 14.60 5.92
N LEU A 201 -14.45 15.41 7.00
CA LEU A 201 -14.50 14.92 8.38
C LEU A 201 -15.80 14.15 8.63
N LYS A 202 -16.97 14.67 8.21
CA LYS A 202 -18.25 13.97 8.36
C LYS A 202 -18.22 12.60 7.68
N VAL A 203 -17.72 12.53 6.45
CA VAL A 203 -17.63 11.26 5.72
C VAL A 203 -16.63 10.31 6.38
N CYS A 204 -15.46 10.79 6.80
CA CYS A 204 -14.48 9.95 7.49
C CYS A 204 -15.01 9.44 8.83
N TYR A 205 -15.73 10.27 9.57
CA TYR A 205 -16.36 9.89 10.84
C TYR A 205 -17.29 8.68 10.68
N THR A 206 -18.10 8.64 9.60
CA THR A 206 -18.98 7.48 9.35
C THR A 206 -18.22 6.17 9.09
N LEU A 207 -16.89 6.24 8.85
CA LEU A 207 -16.03 5.07 8.66
C LEU A 207 -15.38 4.58 9.97
N THR A 208 -15.57 5.30 11.08
CA THR A 208 -14.91 5.01 12.36
C THR A 208 -15.80 4.37 13.41
N ASP A 209 -16.92 3.79 13.02
CA ASP A 209 -17.86 3.04 13.90
C ASP A 209 -18.43 3.83 15.09
N GLY A 210 -18.26 5.16 15.12
CA GLY A 210 -18.73 5.98 16.25
C GLY A 210 -18.05 5.70 17.58
N THR A 211 -16.83 5.14 17.58
CA THR A 211 -16.03 4.81 18.79
C THR A 211 -15.82 6.04 19.69
N VAL A 212 -15.77 7.22 19.11
CA VAL A 212 -15.72 8.51 19.82
C VAL A 212 -16.77 9.45 19.23
N ASP A 213 -17.18 10.49 19.97
CA ASP A 213 -18.11 11.49 19.45
C ASP A 213 -17.46 12.33 18.32
N PHE A 214 -18.30 12.93 17.46
CA PHE A 214 -17.82 13.69 16.29
C PHE A 214 -16.93 14.89 16.67
N LYS A 215 -17.22 15.55 17.80
CA LYS A 215 -16.45 16.73 18.26
C LYS A 215 -15.03 16.30 18.68
N THR A 216 -14.93 15.20 19.38
CA THR A 216 -13.64 14.59 19.78
C THR A 216 -12.87 14.12 18.54
N PHE A 217 -13.50 13.37 17.63
CA PHE A 217 -12.90 12.95 16.38
C PHE A 217 -12.36 14.13 15.55
N SER A 218 -13.16 15.20 15.42
CA SER A 218 -12.76 16.41 14.69
C SER A 218 -11.52 17.07 15.31
N ARG A 219 -11.43 17.13 16.64
CA ARG A 219 -10.27 17.67 17.35
C ARG A 219 -9.03 16.79 17.12
N MET A 220 -9.18 15.47 17.19
CA MET A 220 -8.09 14.53 16.93
C MET A 220 -7.51 14.71 15.53
N VAL A 221 -8.34 14.79 14.49
CA VAL A 221 -7.87 15.02 13.13
C VAL A 221 -7.27 16.42 12.94
N ALA A 222 -7.86 17.44 13.57
CA ALA A 222 -7.36 18.82 13.48
C ALA A 222 -5.99 18.99 14.16
N SER A 223 -5.68 18.20 15.18
CA SER A 223 -4.37 18.22 15.84
C SER A 223 -3.25 17.61 15.01
N CYS A 224 -3.58 16.87 13.93
CA CYS A 224 -2.58 16.31 13.02
C CYS A 224 -1.97 17.42 12.15
N GLY A 225 -0.68 17.68 12.32
CA GLY A 225 0.11 18.55 11.46
C GLY A 225 0.51 17.86 10.14
N ARG A 226 1.38 18.53 9.38
CA ARG A 226 1.97 17.93 8.16
C ARG A 226 2.75 16.68 8.52
N HIS A 227 2.61 15.64 7.70
CA HIS A 227 3.22 14.32 7.87
C HIS A 227 2.74 13.53 9.10
N CYS A 228 1.83 14.07 9.91
CA CYS A 228 1.18 13.37 11.01
C CYS A 228 -0.23 12.96 10.59
N PHE A 229 -0.65 11.76 11.00
CA PHE A 229 -1.95 11.21 10.64
C PHE A 229 -2.59 10.59 11.87
N LEU A 230 -3.90 10.74 11.97
CA LEU A 230 -4.72 9.92 12.86
C LEU A 230 -4.96 8.58 12.15
N LEU A 231 -4.48 7.49 12.74
CA LEU A 231 -4.73 6.13 12.29
C LEU A 231 -5.94 5.56 13.02
N PHE A 232 -6.90 5.05 12.28
CA PHE A 232 -7.98 4.21 12.79
C PHE A 232 -7.75 2.77 12.29
N ASP A 233 -7.55 1.84 13.23
CA ASP A 233 -7.23 0.44 12.98
C ASP A 233 -8.42 -0.44 13.40
N THR A 234 -9.16 -0.97 12.41
CA THR A 234 -10.34 -1.81 12.67
C THR A 234 -10.00 -3.19 13.22
N THR A 235 -8.72 -3.59 13.15
CA THR A 235 -8.26 -4.90 13.65
C THR A 235 -8.07 -4.91 15.16
N LYS A 236 -8.11 -3.74 15.80
CA LYS A 236 -7.93 -3.55 17.24
C LYS A 236 -9.27 -3.55 17.99
N PRO A 237 -9.25 -3.86 19.29
CA PRO A 237 -10.41 -3.64 20.17
C PRO A 237 -10.87 -2.18 20.15
N HIS A 238 -12.16 -1.93 20.40
CA HIS A 238 -12.77 -0.59 20.28
C HIS A 238 -11.98 0.52 20.97
N GLY A 239 -11.47 0.30 22.17
CA GLY A 239 -10.71 1.32 22.94
C GLY A 239 -9.31 1.62 22.42
N GLU A 240 -8.76 0.79 21.52
CA GLU A 240 -7.37 0.88 21.04
C GLU A 240 -7.27 1.21 19.53
N ARG A 241 -8.40 1.52 18.89
CA ARG A 241 -8.46 1.71 17.43
C ARG A 241 -7.78 2.96 16.94
N PHE A 242 -7.71 4.02 17.76
CA PHE A 242 -7.09 5.28 17.36
C PHE A 242 -5.63 5.36 17.82
N ASN A 243 -4.77 5.72 16.91
CA ASN A 243 -3.35 5.99 17.14
C ASN A 243 -2.90 7.18 16.30
N TYR A 244 -1.83 7.84 16.72
CA TYR A 244 -1.16 8.84 15.91
C TYR A 244 0.11 8.28 15.29
N ILE A 245 0.34 8.58 14.02
CA ILE A 245 1.51 8.15 13.29
C ILE A 245 2.15 9.32 12.55
N LYS A 246 3.45 9.28 12.37
CA LYS A 246 4.19 10.27 11.59
C LYS A 246 4.94 9.59 10.46
N ALA A 247 4.77 10.11 9.24
CA ALA A 247 5.63 9.76 8.13
C ALA A 247 6.99 10.43 8.33
N PRO A 248 8.10 9.69 8.47
CA PRO A 248 9.40 10.29 8.66
C PRO A 248 9.82 11.13 7.45
N PRO A 249 10.65 12.16 7.62
CA PRO A 249 11.11 13.00 6.53
C PRO A 249 11.94 12.19 5.52
N PHE A 250 11.86 12.58 4.25
CA PHE A 250 12.46 11.87 3.10
C PHE A 250 13.99 11.65 3.23
N SER A 251 14.70 12.55 3.91
CA SER A 251 16.14 12.43 4.15
C SER A 251 16.55 11.18 4.92
N GLN A 252 15.65 10.60 5.70
CA GLN A 252 15.89 9.36 6.44
C GLN A 252 15.71 8.08 5.58
N PHE A 253 15.18 8.22 4.35
CA PHE A 253 14.89 7.10 3.44
C PHE A 253 15.91 6.88 2.35
N GLN A 254 17.04 7.57 2.34
CA GLN A 254 18.13 7.20 1.45
C GLN A 254 18.63 5.80 1.81
N LEU A 255 17.83 4.82 1.42
CA LEU A 255 18.30 3.45 1.30
C LEU A 255 19.46 3.50 0.31
N ARG A 256 20.68 3.31 0.80
CA ARG A 256 21.79 2.87 -0.03
C ARG A 256 21.48 1.44 -0.48
N ILE A 257 20.49 1.31 -1.38
CA ILE A 257 20.30 0.08 -2.13
C ILE A 257 21.49 0.05 -3.09
N LYS A 258 22.46 -0.82 -2.82
CA LYS A 258 23.48 -1.15 -3.82
C LYS A 258 22.70 -1.51 -5.08
N PRO A 259 22.91 -0.83 -6.23
CA PRO A 259 22.26 -1.24 -7.46
C PRO A 259 22.60 -2.71 -7.66
N HIS A 260 21.60 -3.54 -7.92
CA HIS A 260 21.83 -4.92 -8.31
C HIS A 260 22.79 -4.87 -9.48
N ALA A 261 23.94 -5.49 -9.32
CA ALA A 261 24.89 -5.66 -10.41
C ALA A 261 24.12 -6.34 -11.53
N THR A 262 23.86 -5.59 -12.59
CA THR A 262 23.34 -6.15 -13.84
C THR A 262 24.31 -7.23 -14.23
N SER A 263 23.87 -8.49 -14.22
CA SER A 263 24.64 -9.60 -14.71
C SER A 263 25.08 -9.25 -16.13
N LYS A 264 26.37 -8.95 -16.29
CA LYS A 264 27.00 -8.77 -17.60
C LYS A 264 26.71 -10.04 -18.38
N GLN A 265 25.80 -9.95 -19.35
CA GLN A 265 25.69 -10.95 -20.39
C GLN A 265 27.06 -11.01 -21.05
N SER A 266 27.79 -12.08 -20.80
CA SER A 266 29.00 -12.40 -21.51
C SER A 266 28.63 -12.66 -22.98
N THR A 267 28.78 -11.65 -23.81
CA THR A 267 28.83 -11.83 -25.26
C THR A 267 30.05 -12.66 -25.58
N LYS A 268 29.89 -13.97 -25.69
CA LYS A 268 30.84 -14.83 -26.33
C LYS A 268 30.96 -14.38 -27.78
N LYS A 269 32.05 -13.64 -28.09
CA LYS A 269 32.52 -13.44 -29.46
C LYS A 269 32.88 -14.83 -30.01
N LYS A 270 32.09 -15.34 -30.93
CA LYS A 270 32.51 -16.41 -31.84
C LYS A 270 33.47 -15.75 -32.84
N ASN A 271 34.76 -15.94 -32.60
CA ASN A 271 35.77 -15.82 -33.65
C ASN A 271 35.62 -17.03 -34.56
N SER A 272 35.04 -16.81 -35.74
CA SER A 272 35.18 -17.73 -36.84
C SER A 272 36.48 -17.37 -37.56
N ALA A 273 37.50 -18.19 -37.35
CA ALA A 273 38.66 -18.20 -38.23
C ALA A 273 38.21 -18.54 -39.64
N LYS A 274 38.53 -17.66 -40.57
CA LYS A 274 38.65 -17.98 -42.01
C LYS A 274 40.00 -18.67 -42.17
N GLU A 275 39.98 -19.92 -42.53
CA GLU A 275 41.10 -20.53 -43.23
C GLU A 275 40.80 -20.57 -44.73
N GLU A 276 41.81 -20.14 -45.44
CA GLU A 276 41.95 -20.19 -46.90
C GLU A 276 41.99 -21.63 -47.43
N LYS A 277 41.25 -21.89 -48.49
CA LYS A 277 41.79 -22.44 -49.74
C LYS A 277 40.69 -22.45 -50.80
#